data_7909b53bfd16b6b45e22008d9c826899
#
_entry.id   7909b53bfd16b6b45e22008d9c826899
#
_cell.length_a   1.000
_cell.length_b   1.000
_cell.length_c   1.000
_cell.angle_alpha   90.00
_cell.angle_beta   90.00
_cell.angle_gamma   90.00
#
_symmetry.space_group_name_H-M   'P 1'
#
loop_
_entity.id
_entity.type
_entity.pdbx_description
1 polymer ?
#
loop_
_entity_poly.entity_id
_entity_poly.type
_entity_poly.pdbx_seq_one_letter_code
_entity_poly.pdbx_strand_id
1 'polypeptide(L)'
;MAELLDDHPPTTTLPTVPAAPEPPPPLDETARARALLAAQPVTEGHTELPGSLDPEDLPPVRAAEAGAQLWSLHVETDEGVIGTLRRIDSVRALVAACPEDLRLAYTTSELAHARNCGRVAALLGPVGWTALGGSAATLRAYHALGVRAVNLTRFDRFARDAVREMNRIGLAVDLSGADPDTVRRALAVTRAPALLTRADPEALPDDVLGLLGENGAVLMVTVTDDPAAVADVLDRVRAQAGPHCAGVSHTTAPDAGYVPLFAELLRRGWTAQELVGLAHANATRALRETEFLSRTNRIRPAAA
;
A
#
# COMPACT_ATOMS: atom_id res chain seq x y z
N MET A 1 28.05 -79.97 47.93
CA MET A 1 28.62 -79.42 46.69
C MET A 1 27.41 -78.95 45.81
N ALA A 2 27.06 -77.70 45.91
CA ALA A 2 25.95 -77.12 45.20
C ALA A 2 26.51 -76.03 44.27
N GLU A 3 26.40 -76.23 42.96
CA GLU A 3 26.75 -75.29 41.94
C GLU A 3 25.61 -74.22 41.85
N LEU A 4 25.98 -72.98 42.11
CA LEU A 4 25.15 -71.84 41.88
C LEU A 4 25.23 -71.47 40.36
N LEU A 5 24.14 -71.66 39.63
CA LEU A 5 23.97 -71.16 38.30
C LEU A 5 23.72 -69.64 38.36
N ASP A 6 24.65 -68.91 37.79
CA ASP A 6 24.54 -67.43 37.55
C ASP A 6 23.66 -67.18 36.33
N ASP A 7 22.38 -66.91 36.58
CA ASP A 7 21.41 -66.57 35.54
C ASP A 7 21.31 -65.01 35.38
N HIS A 8 22.20 -64.44 34.55
CA HIS A 8 22.10 -63.06 34.17
C HIS A 8 21.18 -62.93 32.95
N PRO A 9 20.11 -62.13 33.04
CA PRO A 9 19.26 -61.90 31.86
C PRO A 9 20.04 -61.13 30.78
N PRO A 10 19.78 -61.37 29.49
CA PRO A 10 20.46 -60.69 28.40
C PRO A 10 20.13 -59.20 28.41
N THR A 11 21.15 -58.34 28.37
CA THR A 11 21.03 -56.90 28.26
C THR A 11 20.40 -56.53 26.89
N THR A 12 19.13 -56.19 26.89
CA THR A 12 18.45 -55.70 25.71
C THR A 12 19.00 -54.33 25.36
N THR A 13 19.85 -54.24 24.35
CA THR A 13 20.26 -52.95 23.74
C THR A 13 19.07 -52.33 23.05
N LEU A 14 18.60 -51.20 23.59
CA LEU A 14 17.58 -50.38 22.93
C LEU A 14 18.10 -49.88 21.57
N PRO A 15 17.27 -49.89 20.51
CA PRO A 15 17.68 -49.38 19.21
C PRO A 15 18.02 -47.89 19.33
N THR A 16 19.19 -47.52 18.83
CA THR A 16 19.60 -46.11 18.73
C THR A 16 18.63 -45.35 17.84
N VAL A 17 17.88 -44.41 18.40
CA VAL A 17 17.03 -43.49 17.62
C VAL A 17 17.96 -42.71 16.70
N PRO A 18 17.72 -42.71 15.37
CA PRO A 18 18.53 -41.92 14.47
C PRO A 18 18.43 -40.43 14.86
N ALA A 19 19.56 -39.74 14.85
CA ALA A 19 19.61 -38.31 15.14
C ALA A 19 18.63 -37.55 14.20
N ALA A 20 17.86 -36.63 14.76
CA ALA A 20 17.00 -35.79 13.97
C ALA A 20 17.85 -35.05 12.89
N PRO A 21 17.35 -34.91 11.65
CA PRO A 21 18.10 -34.23 10.62
C PRO A 21 18.43 -32.80 11.09
N GLU A 22 19.64 -32.34 10.83
CA GLU A 22 20.06 -30.97 11.14
C GLU A 22 19.06 -30.00 10.47
N PRO A 23 18.66 -28.92 11.19
CA PRO A 23 17.81 -27.89 10.60
C PRO A 23 18.53 -27.30 9.38
N PRO A 24 17.79 -26.99 8.30
CA PRO A 24 18.38 -26.37 7.12
C PRO A 24 19.06 -25.05 7.50
N PRO A 25 20.17 -24.67 6.82
CA PRO A 25 20.84 -23.42 7.08
C PRO A 25 19.87 -22.24 6.95
N PRO A 26 20.05 -21.17 7.74
CA PRO A 26 19.21 -20.00 7.64
C PRO A 26 19.25 -19.43 6.21
N LEU A 27 18.09 -19.06 5.68
CA LEU A 27 17.98 -18.41 4.37
C LEU A 27 18.75 -17.08 4.40
N ASP A 28 19.43 -16.76 3.29
CA ASP A 28 20.00 -15.42 3.10
C ASP A 28 18.87 -14.35 2.98
N GLU A 29 19.22 -13.09 3.08
CA GLU A 29 18.26 -11.98 3.07
C GLU A 29 17.46 -11.94 1.76
N THR A 30 18.06 -12.29 0.63
CA THR A 30 17.38 -12.33 -0.68
C THR A 30 16.32 -13.43 -0.72
N ALA A 31 16.65 -14.61 -0.22
CA ALA A 31 15.70 -15.72 -0.12
C ALA A 31 14.56 -15.40 0.87
N ARG A 32 14.89 -14.74 1.99
CA ARG A 32 13.90 -14.27 2.97
C ARG A 32 12.97 -13.22 2.38
N ALA A 33 13.51 -12.22 1.65
CA ALA A 33 12.74 -11.20 0.97
C ALA A 33 11.78 -11.81 -0.07
N ARG A 34 12.28 -12.74 -0.88
CA ARG A 34 11.45 -13.46 -1.88
C ARG A 34 10.32 -14.25 -1.22
N ALA A 35 10.61 -14.98 -0.15
CA ALA A 35 9.60 -15.74 0.58
C ALA A 35 8.53 -14.82 1.21
N LEU A 36 8.93 -13.65 1.74
CA LEU A 36 8.03 -12.67 2.32
C LEU A 36 7.10 -12.10 1.23
N LEU A 37 7.65 -11.64 0.11
CA LEU A 37 6.88 -11.04 -0.99
C LEU A 37 5.91 -12.04 -1.64
N ALA A 38 6.31 -13.29 -1.77
CA ALA A 38 5.42 -14.36 -2.25
C ALA A 38 4.21 -14.59 -1.33
N ALA A 39 4.41 -14.47 -0.01
CA ALA A 39 3.34 -14.62 0.98
C ALA A 39 2.55 -13.32 1.20
N GLN A 40 3.19 -12.16 1.00
CA GLN A 40 2.67 -10.82 1.30
C GLN A 40 2.90 -9.88 0.12
N PRO A 41 2.10 -10.01 -0.96
CA PRO A 41 2.23 -9.16 -2.15
C PRO A 41 2.02 -7.68 -1.83
N VAL A 42 2.72 -6.83 -2.55
CA VAL A 42 2.78 -5.39 -2.34
C VAL A 42 1.46 -4.70 -2.70
N THR A 43 1.10 -3.66 -1.96
CA THR A 43 0.13 -2.65 -2.36
C THR A 43 0.87 -1.41 -2.84
N GLU A 44 0.86 -1.19 -4.14
CA GLU A 44 1.53 -0.06 -4.80
C GLU A 44 0.72 1.23 -4.67
N GLY A 45 1.39 2.31 -4.30
CA GLY A 45 0.73 3.59 -4.02
C GLY A 45 0.30 4.36 -5.25
N HIS A 46 1.06 4.27 -6.32
CA HIS A 46 0.81 5.05 -7.53
C HIS A 46 1.21 4.23 -8.76
N THR A 47 0.24 3.88 -9.55
CA THR A 47 0.47 3.24 -10.84
C THR A 47 -0.03 4.18 -11.92
N GLU A 48 0.89 4.66 -12.75
CA GLU A 48 0.52 5.42 -13.95
C GLU A 48 0.04 4.46 -15.03
N LEU A 49 -1.13 4.76 -15.56
CA LEU A 49 -1.68 4.02 -16.68
C LEU A 49 -1.35 4.76 -17.98
N PRO A 50 -0.98 4.04 -19.05
CA PRO A 50 -0.72 4.65 -20.36
C PRO A 50 -1.94 5.42 -20.87
N GLY A 51 -1.73 6.31 -21.84
CA GLY A 51 -2.80 7.10 -22.48
C GLY A 51 -3.82 6.21 -23.17
N SER A 52 -3.37 5.21 -23.93
CA SER A 52 -4.19 4.11 -24.44
C SER A 52 -4.28 3.01 -23.38
N LEU A 53 -5.49 2.50 -23.15
CA LEU A 53 -5.74 1.41 -22.20
C LEU A 53 -6.16 0.13 -22.94
N ASP A 54 -5.48 -0.18 -24.02
CA ASP A 54 -5.63 -1.49 -24.64
C ASP A 54 -5.03 -2.59 -23.75
N PRO A 55 -5.70 -3.74 -23.60
CA PRO A 55 -5.18 -4.84 -22.77
C PRO A 55 -3.79 -5.32 -23.18
N GLU A 56 -3.43 -5.14 -24.45
CA GLU A 56 -2.11 -5.50 -24.99
C GLU A 56 -1.01 -4.52 -24.61
N ASP A 57 -1.36 -3.25 -24.34
CA ASP A 57 -0.45 -2.17 -23.96
C ASP A 57 -0.25 -2.06 -22.44
N LEU A 58 -0.98 -2.86 -21.65
CA LEU A 58 -0.77 -2.84 -20.21
C LEU A 58 0.67 -3.21 -19.92
N PRO A 59 1.40 -2.32 -19.21
CA PRO A 59 2.62 -2.78 -18.56
C PRO A 59 2.24 -4.03 -17.77
N PRO A 60 3.14 -4.99 -17.61
CA PRO A 60 2.81 -6.23 -16.93
C PRO A 60 2.23 -5.89 -15.54
N VAL A 61 0.92 -5.77 -15.48
CA VAL A 61 0.12 -5.69 -14.24
C VAL A 61 0.46 -6.88 -13.35
N ARG A 62 1.10 -7.85 -13.94
CA ARG A 62 1.72 -9.03 -13.36
C ARG A 62 3.16 -8.78 -12.86
N ALA A 63 3.43 -7.71 -12.17
CA ALA A 63 4.54 -7.84 -11.25
C ALA A 63 4.10 -8.93 -10.26
N ALA A 64 4.76 -10.08 -10.29
CA ALA A 64 4.43 -11.25 -9.46
C ALA A 64 4.40 -10.92 -7.95
N GLU A 65 4.79 -9.71 -7.60
CA GLU A 65 4.93 -9.16 -6.26
C GLU A 65 3.81 -8.16 -5.91
N ALA A 66 2.99 -7.67 -6.87
CA ALA A 66 1.89 -6.76 -6.61
C ALA A 66 0.58 -7.51 -6.37
N GLY A 67 -0.04 -7.27 -5.21
CA GLY A 67 -1.37 -7.78 -4.87
C GLY A 67 -2.48 -6.73 -4.98
N ALA A 68 -2.09 -5.45 -4.97
CA ALA A 68 -2.99 -4.32 -5.17
C ALA A 68 -2.24 -3.11 -5.72
N GLN A 69 -2.96 -2.24 -6.45
CA GLN A 69 -2.41 -1.04 -7.05
C GLN A 69 -3.43 0.11 -6.96
N LEU A 70 -2.96 1.31 -6.60
CA LEU A 70 -3.74 2.54 -6.74
C LEU A 70 -3.47 3.12 -8.13
N TRP A 71 -4.47 3.08 -8.98
CA TRP A 71 -4.37 3.52 -10.36
C TRP A 71 -4.69 5.00 -10.49
N SER A 72 -3.66 5.80 -10.79
CA SER A 72 -3.79 7.23 -10.98
C SER A 72 -4.79 7.56 -12.08
N LEU A 73 -5.75 8.41 -11.73
CA LEU A 73 -6.73 8.96 -12.67
C LEU A 73 -6.37 10.39 -13.06
N HIS A 74 -5.09 10.74 -12.92
CA HIS A 74 -4.61 12.04 -13.37
C HIS A 74 -4.74 12.14 -14.88
N VAL A 75 -5.36 13.21 -15.35
CA VAL A 75 -5.45 13.56 -16.77
C VAL A 75 -4.70 14.86 -16.97
N GLU A 76 -3.97 14.96 -18.08
CA GLU A 76 -3.26 16.19 -18.40
C GLU A 76 -4.27 17.33 -18.66
N THR A 77 -4.06 18.33 -17.94
CA THR A 77 -4.41 19.73 -17.85
C THR A 77 -5.79 20.26 -18.27
N ASP A 78 -6.34 20.01 -19.43
CA ASP A 78 -7.49 20.79 -19.91
C ASP A 78 -8.84 20.06 -19.91
N GLU A 79 -8.83 18.75 -19.71
CA GLU A 79 -10.05 17.93 -19.78
C GLU A 79 -10.86 17.91 -18.48
N GLY A 80 -10.27 18.29 -17.35
CA GLY A 80 -10.97 18.44 -16.07
C GLY A 80 -11.86 17.26 -15.69
N VAL A 81 -13.11 17.56 -15.33
CA VAL A 81 -14.11 16.55 -14.92
C VAL A 81 -14.41 15.55 -16.05
N ILE A 82 -14.51 16.02 -17.30
CA ILE A 82 -14.89 15.16 -18.43
C ILE A 82 -13.78 14.15 -18.73
N GLY A 83 -12.51 14.58 -18.76
CA GLY A 83 -11.38 13.70 -18.98
C GLY A 83 -11.27 12.65 -17.88
N THR A 84 -11.47 13.05 -16.61
CA THR A 84 -11.47 12.12 -15.49
C THR A 84 -12.60 11.07 -15.61
N LEU A 85 -13.80 11.47 -16.03
CA LEU A 85 -14.91 10.53 -16.24
C LEU A 85 -14.60 9.53 -17.36
N ARG A 86 -14.04 10.00 -18.49
CA ARG A 86 -13.58 9.12 -19.58
C ARG A 86 -12.51 8.15 -19.07
N ARG A 87 -11.56 8.64 -18.29
CA ARG A 87 -10.50 7.79 -17.72
C ARG A 87 -11.06 6.72 -16.80
N ILE A 88 -12.02 7.06 -15.92
CA ILE A 88 -12.72 6.09 -15.06
C ILE A 88 -13.40 5.01 -15.91
N ASP A 89 -14.10 5.40 -16.97
CA ASP A 89 -14.81 4.48 -17.86
C ASP A 89 -13.83 3.53 -18.57
N SER A 90 -12.76 4.07 -19.15
CA SER A 90 -11.70 3.27 -19.81
C SER A 90 -11.05 2.28 -18.86
N VAL A 91 -10.70 2.71 -17.62
CA VAL A 91 -10.13 1.81 -16.61
C VAL A 91 -11.09 0.69 -16.22
N ARG A 92 -12.38 0.98 -16.09
CA ARG A 92 -13.39 -0.04 -15.79
C ARG A 92 -13.55 -1.04 -16.92
N ALA A 93 -13.54 -0.57 -18.17
CA ALA A 93 -13.58 -1.42 -19.35
C ALA A 93 -12.37 -2.35 -19.41
N LEU A 94 -11.18 -1.82 -19.13
CA LEU A 94 -9.94 -2.57 -19.08
C LEU A 94 -9.99 -3.70 -18.03
N VAL A 95 -10.38 -3.38 -16.79
CA VAL A 95 -10.50 -4.41 -15.74
C VAL A 95 -11.53 -5.46 -16.10
N ALA A 96 -12.62 -5.06 -16.77
CA ALA A 96 -13.64 -6.00 -17.25
C ALA A 96 -13.12 -6.90 -18.38
N ALA A 97 -12.17 -6.43 -19.19
CA ALA A 97 -11.52 -7.22 -20.24
C ALA A 97 -10.48 -8.22 -19.72
N CYS A 98 -9.96 -8.01 -18.50
CA CYS A 98 -8.92 -8.84 -17.87
C CYS A 98 -9.41 -9.49 -16.56
N PRO A 99 -10.53 -10.25 -16.54
CA PRO A 99 -11.16 -10.71 -15.30
C PRO A 99 -10.36 -11.76 -14.54
N GLU A 100 -9.43 -12.44 -15.21
CA GLU A 100 -8.58 -13.45 -14.58
C GLU A 100 -7.42 -12.84 -13.80
N ASP A 101 -6.95 -11.66 -14.22
CA ASP A 101 -5.77 -11.00 -13.64
C ASP A 101 -6.15 -9.83 -12.72
N LEU A 102 -7.24 -9.13 -13.02
CA LEU A 102 -7.62 -7.87 -12.41
C LEU A 102 -8.98 -7.93 -11.72
N ARG A 103 -9.12 -7.13 -10.66
CA ARG A 103 -10.41 -6.87 -10.03
C ARG A 103 -10.47 -5.46 -9.47
N LEU A 104 -11.51 -4.70 -9.82
CA LEU A 104 -11.78 -3.43 -9.13
C LEU A 104 -12.11 -3.71 -7.66
N ALA A 105 -11.46 -2.97 -6.76
CA ALA A 105 -11.73 -3.00 -5.34
C ALA A 105 -12.23 -1.63 -4.86
N TYR A 106 -13.37 -1.63 -4.22
CA TYR A 106 -13.99 -0.43 -3.64
C TYR A 106 -13.86 -0.39 -2.11
N THR A 107 -13.44 -1.50 -1.52
CA THR A 107 -13.26 -1.68 -0.08
C THR A 107 -12.02 -2.51 0.22
N THR A 108 -11.51 -2.38 1.43
CA THR A 108 -10.39 -3.22 1.90
C THR A 108 -10.75 -4.71 1.97
N SER A 109 -12.02 -5.06 2.14
CA SER A 109 -12.49 -6.44 2.07
C SER A 109 -12.42 -6.98 0.64
N GLU A 110 -12.78 -6.17 -0.37
CA GLU A 110 -12.67 -6.55 -1.78
C GLU A 110 -11.22 -6.64 -2.23
N LEU A 111 -10.33 -5.76 -1.70
CA LEU A 111 -8.89 -5.85 -1.91
C LEU A 111 -8.35 -7.20 -1.41
N ALA A 112 -8.68 -7.56 -0.16
CA ALA A 112 -8.28 -8.84 0.41
C ALA A 112 -8.84 -10.03 -0.39
N HIS A 113 -10.09 -9.94 -0.85
CA HIS A 113 -10.70 -10.99 -1.67
C HIS A 113 -10.02 -11.14 -3.03
N ALA A 114 -9.71 -10.05 -3.74
CA ALA A 114 -8.99 -10.10 -5.01
C ALA A 114 -7.63 -10.80 -4.85
N ARG A 115 -6.86 -10.40 -3.84
CA ARG A 115 -5.57 -11.00 -3.51
C ARG A 115 -5.69 -12.51 -3.20
N ASN A 116 -6.69 -12.91 -2.40
CA ASN A 116 -6.90 -14.32 -2.07
C ASN A 116 -7.32 -15.16 -3.29
N CYS A 117 -7.85 -14.53 -4.34
CA CYS A 117 -8.16 -15.17 -5.62
C CYS A 117 -6.99 -15.12 -6.62
N GLY A 118 -5.80 -14.66 -6.21
CA GLY A 118 -4.62 -14.53 -7.08
C GLY A 118 -4.73 -13.41 -8.12
N ARG A 119 -5.59 -12.41 -7.88
CA ARG A 119 -5.80 -11.26 -8.76
C ARG A 119 -5.20 -10.00 -8.16
N VAL A 120 -4.77 -9.08 -9.03
CA VAL A 120 -4.38 -7.75 -8.60
C VAL A 120 -5.63 -6.89 -8.36
N ALA A 121 -5.74 -6.33 -7.15
CA ALA A 121 -6.81 -5.40 -6.84
C ALA A 121 -6.50 -4.01 -7.41
N ALA A 122 -7.31 -3.50 -8.33
CA ALA A 122 -7.22 -2.15 -8.84
C ALA A 122 -8.11 -1.21 -8.00
N LEU A 123 -7.50 -0.22 -7.35
CA LEU A 123 -8.20 0.86 -6.66
C LEU A 123 -8.12 2.12 -7.54
N LEU A 124 -9.25 2.77 -7.78
CA LEU A 124 -9.31 3.99 -8.58
C LEU A 124 -8.85 5.20 -7.78
N GLY A 125 -7.85 5.89 -8.26
CA GLY A 125 -7.28 7.10 -7.66
C GLY A 125 -5.77 7.03 -7.46
N PRO A 126 -5.16 8.19 -7.13
CA PRO A 126 -5.81 9.47 -6.86
C PRO A 126 -6.34 10.19 -8.11
N VAL A 127 -7.39 11.01 -7.91
CA VAL A 127 -7.86 12.00 -8.89
C VAL A 127 -7.20 13.34 -8.58
N GLY A 128 -6.76 14.07 -9.59
CA GLY A 128 -6.14 15.38 -9.42
C GLY A 128 -7.09 16.45 -8.86
N TRP A 129 -6.56 17.37 -8.06
CA TRP A 129 -7.34 18.44 -7.40
C TRP A 129 -8.15 19.29 -8.38
N THR A 130 -7.55 19.65 -9.52
CA THR A 130 -8.20 20.49 -10.54
C THR A 130 -9.41 19.81 -11.18
N ALA A 131 -9.41 18.49 -11.26
CA ALA A 131 -10.49 17.69 -11.80
C ALA A 131 -11.78 17.74 -10.94
N LEU A 132 -11.73 18.31 -9.74
CA LEU A 132 -12.91 18.51 -8.90
C LEU A 132 -13.77 19.70 -9.37
N GLY A 133 -13.22 20.63 -10.13
CA GLY A 133 -13.93 21.86 -10.54
C GLY A 133 -14.42 22.70 -9.35
N GLY A 134 -13.78 22.59 -8.18
CA GLY A 134 -14.20 23.30 -6.96
C GLY A 134 -15.55 22.83 -6.39
N SER A 135 -16.01 21.62 -6.67
CA SER A 135 -17.34 21.13 -6.34
C SER A 135 -17.33 19.87 -5.45
N ALA A 136 -17.97 19.96 -4.29
CA ALA A 136 -18.23 18.79 -3.44
C ALA A 136 -19.19 17.77 -4.09
N ALA A 137 -20.02 18.20 -5.05
CA ALA A 137 -20.85 17.27 -5.81
C ALA A 137 -20.00 16.36 -6.69
N THR A 138 -18.92 16.90 -7.28
CA THR A 138 -17.96 16.13 -8.07
C THR A 138 -17.25 15.07 -7.20
N LEU A 139 -16.86 15.42 -5.95
CA LEU A 139 -16.30 14.45 -4.99
C LEU A 139 -17.24 13.27 -4.77
N ARG A 140 -18.53 13.54 -4.52
CA ARG A 140 -19.54 12.50 -4.32
C ARG A 140 -19.76 11.65 -5.56
N ALA A 141 -19.77 12.28 -6.74
CA ALA A 141 -19.90 11.56 -8.01
C ALA A 141 -18.71 10.62 -8.25
N TYR A 142 -17.49 11.10 -8.06
CA TYR A 142 -16.29 10.25 -8.18
C TYR A 142 -16.28 9.10 -7.18
N HIS A 143 -16.65 9.35 -5.93
CA HIS A 143 -16.78 8.28 -4.93
C HIS A 143 -17.82 7.23 -5.35
N ALA A 144 -18.98 7.65 -5.86
CA ALA A 144 -20.02 6.74 -6.37
C ALA A 144 -19.54 5.90 -7.57
N LEU A 145 -18.65 6.46 -8.40
CA LEU A 145 -18.01 5.79 -9.53
C LEU A 145 -16.85 4.88 -9.10
N GLY A 146 -16.49 4.86 -7.82
CA GLY A 146 -15.49 3.94 -7.30
C GLY A 146 -14.13 4.56 -6.96
N VAL A 147 -13.95 5.87 -7.13
CA VAL A 147 -12.71 6.55 -6.69
C VAL A 147 -12.54 6.43 -5.20
N ARG A 148 -11.29 6.22 -4.74
CA ARG A 148 -10.94 6.03 -3.32
C ARG A 148 -9.92 7.02 -2.79
N ALA A 149 -9.25 7.78 -3.65
CA ALA A 149 -8.31 8.82 -3.25
C ALA A 149 -8.43 10.06 -4.12
N VAL A 150 -8.16 11.23 -3.54
CA VAL A 150 -8.09 12.52 -4.23
C VAL A 150 -6.82 13.23 -3.81
N ASN A 151 -6.05 13.69 -4.79
CA ASN A 151 -4.79 14.38 -4.57
C ASN A 151 -5.03 15.86 -4.28
N LEU A 152 -4.63 16.31 -3.08
CA LEU A 152 -4.72 17.69 -2.60
C LEU A 152 -3.36 18.37 -2.70
N THR A 153 -3.06 19.01 -3.79
CA THR A 153 -1.76 19.70 -4.02
C THR A 153 -1.71 21.12 -3.47
N ARG A 154 -2.83 21.72 -3.09
CA ARG A 154 -2.91 23.07 -2.54
C ARG A 154 -4.09 23.22 -1.58
N PHE A 155 -3.91 24.00 -0.52
CA PHE A 155 -4.94 24.24 0.48
C PHE A 155 -5.64 25.58 0.24
N ASP A 156 -6.52 25.64 -0.74
CA ASP A 156 -7.34 26.80 -1.09
C ASP A 156 -8.60 26.92 -0.21
N ARG A 157 -9.50 27.88 -0.55
CA ARG A 157 -10.73 28.11 0.21
C ARG A 157 -11.66 26.88 0.21
N PHE A 158 -11.69 26.13 -0.87
CA PHE A 158 -12.53 24.94 -1.03
C PHE A 158 -11.95 23.72 -0.26
N ALA A 159 -10.62 23.67 -0.06
CA ALA A 159 -9.91 22.50 0.45
C ALA A 159 -10.44 22.03 1.82
N ARG A 160 -10.72 22.96 2.75
CA ARG A 160 -11.21 22.61 4.08
C ARG A 160 -12.52 21.83 4.01
N ASP A 161 -13.47 22.30 3.23
CA ASP A 161 -14.78 21.67 3.12
C ASP A 161 -14.70 20.38 2.29
N ALA A 162 -13.82 20.35 1.28
CA ALA A 162 -13.54 19.15 0.51
C ALA A 162 -12.96 18.04 1.39
N VAL A 163 -11.95 18.33 2.24
CA VAL A 163 -11.36 17.34 3.16
C VAL A 163 -12.39 16.81 4.16
N ARG A 164 -13.26 17.70 4.70
CA ARG A 164 -14.35 17.25 5.58
C ARG A 164 -15.33 16.32 4.85
N GLU A 165 -15.68 16.66 3.62
CA GLU A 165 -16.56 15.85 2.79
C GLU A 165 -15.90 14.51 2.43
N MET A 166 -14.60 14.50 2.08
CA MET A 166 -13.84 13.28 1.85
C MET A 166 -13.88 12.35 3.06
N ASN A 167 -13.63 12.88 4.26
CA ASN A 167 -13.75 12.11 5.52
C ASN A 167 -15.17 11.57 5.73
N ARG A 168 -16.20 12.35 5.37
CA ARG A 168 -17.59 11.95 5.52
C ARG A 168 -17.99 10.79 4.60
N ILE A 169 -17.48 10.78 3.36
CA ILE A 169 -17.88 9.77 2.37
C ILE A 169 -16.89 8.59 2.26
N GLY A 170 -15.69 8.68 2.85
CA GLY A 170 -14.69 7.62 2.82
C GLY A 170 -13.73 7.71 1.63
N LEU A 171 -13.39 8.94 1.22
CA LEU A 171 -12.29 9.22 0.31
C LEU A 171 -11.02 9.53 1.09
N ALA A 172 -9.92 8.89 0.74
CA ALA A 172 -8.61 9.22 1.28
C ALA A 172 -8.08 10.54 0.68
N VAL A 173 -7.45 11.36 1.52
CA VAL A 173 -6.72 12.55 1.09
C VAL A 173 -5.32 12.12 0.71
N ASP A 174 -4.94 12.30 -0.55
CA ASP A 174 -3.58 12.10 -1.02
C ASP A 174 -2.85 13.45 -1.05
N LEU A 175 -1.71 13.55 -0.36
CA LEU A 175 -0.90 14.75 -0.21
C LEU A 175 0.40 14.70 -1.03
N SER A 176 0.48 13.80 -2.01
CA SER A 176 1.63 13.71 -2.92
C SER A 176 1.85 15.04 -3.64
N GLY A 177 3.09 15.54 -3.62
CA GLY A 177 3.47 16.79 -4.26
C GLY A 177 2.91 18.06 -3.61
N ALA A 178 2.28 17.96 -2.44
CA ALA A 178 1.87 19.13 -1.67
C ALA A 178 3.06 19.74 -0.93
N ASP A 179 3.09 21.07 -0.85
CA ASP A 179 4.10 21.79 -0.05
C ASP A 179 3.86 21.56 1.46
N PRO A 180 4.90 21.78 2.32
CA PRO A 180 4.79 21.52 3.74
C PRO A 180 3.67 22.27 4.46
N ASP A 181 3.32 23.50 4.03
CA ASP A 181 2.21 24.27 4.62
C ASP A 181 0.86 23.66 4.26
N THR A 182 0.69 23.25 3.01
CA THR A 182 -0.50 22.51 2.55
C THR A 182 -0.67 21.22 3.35
N VAL A 183 0.41 20.46 3.58
CA VAL A 183 0.37 19.25 4.40
C VAL A 183 -0.10 19.56 5.82
N ARG A 184 0.53 20.53 6.52
CA ARG A 184 0.13 20.91 7.89
C ARG A 184 -1.34 21.32 7.96
N ARG A 185 -1.80 22.13 7.01
CA ARG A 185 -3.19 22.61 6.96
C ARG A 185 -4.20 21.49 6.67
N ALA A 186 -3.85 20.54 5.81
CA ALA A 186 -4.69 19.38 5.52
C ALA A 186 -4.77 18.46 6.75
N LEU A 187 -3.64 18.17 7.41
CA LEU A 187 -3.59 17.35 8.61
C LEU A 187 -4.37 17.96 9.79
N ALA A 188 -4.42 19.28 9.90
CA ALA A 188 -5.23 19.98 10.91
C ALA A 188 -6.75 19.79 10.70
N VAL A 189 -7.19 19.32 9.53
CA VAL A 189 -8.61 19.15 9.19
C VAL A 189 -9.00 17.69 9.03
N THR A 190 -8.13 16.86 8.43
CA THR A 190 -8.44 15.45 8.20
C THR A 190 -8.47 14.68 9.51
N ARG A 191 -9.44 13.75 9.60
CA ARG A 191 -9.56 12.78 10.71
C ARG A 191 -9.20 11.36 10.29
N ALA A 192 -9.10 11.15 8.98
CA ALA A 192 -8.64 9.91 8.39
C ALA A 192 -7.13 9.97 8.16
N PRO A 193 -6.44 8.84 8.16
CA PRO A 193 -5.06 8.78 7.71
C PRO A 193 -4.91 9.35 6.30
N ALA A 194 -3.94 10.23 6.11
CA ALA A 194 -3.60 10.71 4.77
C ALA A 194 -2.76 9.68 4.02
N LEU A 195 -2.78 9.77 2.71
CA LEU A 195 -1.88 9.03 1.83
C LEU A 195 -0.91 10.03 1.17
N LEU A 196 0.30 9.59 0.91
CA LEU A 196 1.20 10.17 -0.06
C LEU A 196 1.54 9.04 -1.02
N THR A 197 0.70 8.85 -2.04
CA THR A 197 0.76 7.71 -2.95
C THR A 197 2.02 7.72 -3.83
N ARG A 198 2.66 8.87 -3.96
CA ARG A 198 3.97 9.10 -4.54
C ARG A 198 4.71 10.09 -3.65
N ALA A 199 5.23 9.58 -2.54
CA ALA A 199 5.90 10.40 -1.54
C ALA A 199 7.29 10.84 -2.00
N ASP A 200 7.61 12.09 -1.74
CA ASP A 200 8.96 12.64 -1.74
C ASP A 200 9.29 13.10 -0.30
N PRO A 201 9.75 12.19 0.57
CA PRO A 201 10.05 12.54 1.95
C PRO A 201 11.21 13.54 2.09
N GLU A 202 12.11 13.60 1.10
CA GLU A 202 13.25 14.54 1.12
C GLU A 202 12.80 15.98 0.99
N ALA A 203 11.70 16.24 0.29
CA ALA A 203 11.09 17.56 0.18
C ALA A 203 10.32 17.99 1.45
N LEU A 204 10.12 17.10 2.44
CA LEU A 204 9.36 17.36 3.65
C LEU A 204 10.29 17.56 4.86
N PRO A 205 10.12 18.64 5.65
CA PRO A 205 10.82 18.83 6.93
C PRO A 205 10.45 17.72 7.95
N ASP A 206 11.35 17.44 8.89
CA ASP A 206 11.17 16.39 9.89
C ASP A 206 9.95 16.59 10.79
N ASP A 207 9.62 17.85 11.11
CA ASP A 207 8.40 18.18 11.87
C ASP A 207 7.12 17.79 11.10
N VAL A 208 7.13 17.93 9.77
CA VAL A 208 6.00 17.50 8.93
C VAL A 208 5.91 15.98 8.86
N LEU A 209 7.05 15.29 8.77
CA LEU A 209 7.08 13.82 8.86
C LEU A 209 6.54 13.34 10.20
N GLY A 210 6.88 14.01 11.31
CA GLY A 210 6.31 13.72 12.64
C GLY A 210 4.79 13.88 12.67
N LEU A 211 4.24 14.97 12.11
CA LEU A 211 2.79 15.18 12.00
C LEU A 211 2.09 14.12 11.14
N LEU A 212 2.73 13.67 10.07
CA LEU A 212 2.23 12.54 9.26
C LEU A 212 2.20 11.25 10.08
N GLY A 213 3.23 11.04 10.93
CA GLY A 213 3.28 9.95 11.89
C GLY A 213 2.12 9.96 12.87
N GLU A 214 1.86 11.12 13.50
CA GLU A 214 0.73 11.31 14.43
C GLU A 214 -0.64 11.09 13.76
N ASN A 215 -0.78 11.47 12.49
CA ASN A 215 -1.99 11.22 11.71
C ASN A 215 -2.16 9.74 11.33
N GLY A 216 -1.11 8.94 11.40
CA GLY A 216 -1.09 7.58 10.88
C GLY A 216 -1.09 7.51 9.35
N ALA A 217 -0.58 8.54 8.69
CA ALA A 217 -0.47 8.62 7.24
C ALA A 217 0.42 7.49 6.68
N VAL A 218 0.34 7.26 5.36
CA VAL A 218 1.23 6.33 4.67
C VAL A 218 1.96 7.05 3.54
N LEU A 219 3.30 7.06 3.67
CA LEU A 219 4.22 7.64 2.71
C LEU A 219 4.74 6.52 1.81
N MET A 220 4.24 6.47 0.58
CA MET A 220 4.58 5.43 -0.39
C MET A 220 5.75 5.93 -1.24
N VAL A 221 6.95 5.48 -0.88
CA VAL A 221 8.21 5.90 -1.51
C VAL A 221 8.37 5.21 -2.85
N THR A 222 8.75 5.97 -3.88
CA THR A 222 8.98 5.42 -5.21
C THR A 222 10.21 4.52 -5.21
N VAL A 223 10.02 3.28 -5.61
CA VAL A 223 11.11 2.30 -5.76
C VAL A 223 11.83 2.54 -7.07
N THR A 224 13.16 2.57 -7.01
CA THR A 224 14.07 2.73 -8.13
C THR A 224 15.02 1.55 -8.22
N ASP A 225 15.88 1.52 -9.24
CA ASP A 225 16.92 0.48 -9.40
C ASP A 225 18.10 0.63 -8.42
N ASP A 226 18.07 1.63 -7.53
CA ASP A 226 19.00 1.79 -6.41
C ASP A 226 18.31 1.46 -5.08
N PRO A 227 18.32 0.20 -4.64
CA PRO A 227 17.66 -0.21 -3.40
C PRO A 227 18.30 0.39 -2.15
N ALA A 228 19.57 0.81 -2.20
CA ALA A 228 20.23 1.42 -1.06
C ALA A 228 19.74 2.86 -0.85
N ALA A 229 19.61 3.64 -1.91
CA ALA A 229 19.07 4.99 -1.85
C ALA A 229 17.60 4.98 -1.40
N VAL A 230 16.77 4.06 -1.90
CA VAL A 230 15.38 3.91 -1.46
C VAL A 230 15.31 3.51 0.03
N ALA A 231 16.22 2.63 0.47
CA ALA A 231 16.27 2.22 1.89
C ALA A 231 16.68 3.38 2.80
N ASP A 232 17.58 4.30 2.37
CA ASP A 232 17.93 5.51 3.12
C ASP A 232 16.69 6.39 3.37
N VAL A 233 15.88 6.60 2.34
CA VAL A 233 14.63 7.35 2.45
C VAL A 233 13.63 6.65 3.38
N LEU A 234 13.49 5.34 3.28
CA LEU A 234 12.60 4.56 4.15
C LEU A 234 13.07 4.54 5.60
N ASP A 235 14.39 4.48 5.86
CA ASP A 235 14.95 4.61 7.20
C ASP A 235 14.65 5.98 7.81
N ARG A 236 14.69 7.06 7.02
CA ARG A 236 14.27 8.38 7.46
C ARG A 236 12.77 8.43 7.78
N VAL A 237 11.90 7.87 6.94
CA VAL A 237 10.46 7.77 7.23
C VAL A 237 10.23 6.97 8.52
N ARG A 238 10.91 5.83 8.67
CA ARG A 238 10.86 5.00 9.87
C ARG A 238 11.25 5.76 11.14
N ALA A 239 12.32 6.57 11.06
CA ALA A 239 12.84 7.32 12.19
C ALA A 239 11.94 8.50 12.59
N GLN A 240 11.37 9.24 11.62
CA GLN A 240 10.63 10.47 11.85
C GLN A 240 9.12 10.26 11.99
N ALA A 241 8.53 9.39 11.18
CA ALA A 241 7.08 9.14 11.15
C ALA A 241 6.69 7.80 11.78
N GLY A 242 7.63 6.87 11.91
CA GLY A 242 7.41 5.52 12.40
C GLY A 242 7.23 4.49 11.27
N PRO A 243 7.52 3.21 11.54
CA PRO A 243 7.47 2.15 10.53
C PRO A 243 6.06 1.89 9.99
N HIS A 244 5.03 2.25 10.76
CA HIS A 244 3.63 2.14 10.34
C HIS A 244 3.23 3.14 9.26
N CYS A 245 4.09 4.13 8.97
CA CYS A 245 3.88 5.13 7.93
C CYS A 245 4.58 4.81 6.62
N ALA A 246 5.41 3.78 6.57
CA ALA A 246 6.14 3.41 5.36
C ALA A 246 5.27 2.61 4.38
N GLY A 247 5.41 2.90 3.10
CA GLY A 247 4.83 2.18 1.98
C GLY A 247 5.71 2.30 0.75
N VAL A 248 5.35 1.62 -0.33
CA VAL A 248 6.09 1.65 -1.60
C VAL A 248 5.17 2.03 -2.76
N SER A 249 5.76 2.63 -3.78
CA SER A 249 5.10 3.11 -4.98
C SER A 249 5.97 2.84 -6.20
N HIS A 250 5.35 2.84 -7.37
CA HIS A 250 6.05 2.82 -8.66
C HIS A 250 5.48 3.86 -9.61
N THR A 251 6.35 4.41 -10.46
CA THR A 251 5.93 5.11 -11.69
C THR A 251 5.99 4.18 -12.90
N THR A 252 7.01 3.36 -12.96
CA THR A 252 7.20 2.26 -13.93
C THR A 252 7.74 1.07 -13.15
N ALA A 253 7.28 -0.15 -13.46
CA ALA A 253 7.77 -1.34 -12.76
C ALA A 253 9.30 -1.41 -12.84
N PRO A 254 10.03 -1.53 -11.71
CA PRO A 254 11.47 -1.71 -11.74
C PRO A 254 11.80 -3.05 -12.40
N ASP A 255 12.84 -3.09 -13.21
CA ASP A 255 13.27 -4.32 -13.87
C ASP A 255 13.61 -5.43 -12.86
N ALA A 256 14.10 -5.04 -11.68
CA ALA A 256 14.50 -5.96 -10.61
C ALA A 256 13.40 -6.34 -9.59
N GLY A 257 12.20 -5.73 -9.67
CA GLY A 257 11.12 -5.94 -8.69
C GLY A 257 11.45 -5.41 -7.29
N TYR A 258 10.71 -5.86 -6.27
CA TYR A 258 10.88 -5.44 -4.88
C TYR A 258 11.92 -6.24 -4.09
N VAL A 259 12.32 -7.41 -4.56
CA VAL A 259 13.24 -8.32 -3.82
C VAL A 259 14.54 -7.64 -3.40
N PRO A 260 15.24 -6.87 -4.25
CA PRO A 260 16.48 -6.21 -3.85
C PRO A 260 16.28 -5.19 -2.72
N LEU A 261 15.21 -4.41 -2.75
CA LEU A 261 14.89 -3.44 -1.71
C LEU A 261 14.61 -4.15 -0.37
N PHE A 262 13.77 -5.18 -0.39
CA PHE A 262 13.39 -5.91 0.82
C PHE A 262 14.59 -6.66 1.43
N ALA A 263 15.50 -7.18 0.60
CA ALA A 263 16.75 -7.77 1.06
C ALA A 263 17.67 -6.72 1.72
N GLU A 264 17.76 -5.51 1.13
CA GLU A 264 18.51 -4.40 1.72
C GLU A 264 17.94 -3.99 3.09
N LEU A 265 16.62 -3.84 3.19
CA LEU A 265 15.96 -3.48 4.44
C LEU A 265 16.16 -4.56 5.53
N LEU A 266 16.14 -5.85 5.17
CA LEU A 266 16.49 -6.95 6.10
C LEU A 266 17.92 -6.79 6.62
N ARG A 267 18.89 -6.48 5.75
CA ARG A 267 20.30 -6.23 6.14
C ARG A 267 20.44 -5.02 7.07
N ARG A 268 19.56 -4.01 6.95
CA ARG A 268 19.48 -2.84 7.84
C ARG A 268 18.71 -3.09 9.13
N GLY A 269 18.26 -4.32 9.36
CA GLY A 269 17.57 -4.69 10.59
C GLY A 269 16.07 -4.36 10.64
N TRP A 270 15.44 -4.18 9.49
CA TRP A 270 13.97 -4.14 9.44
C TRP A 270 13.42 -5.51 9.80
N THR A 271 12.45 -5.54 10.69
CA THR A 271 11.78 -6.78 11.11
C THR A 271 10.82 -7.26 10.03
N ALA A 272 10.51 -8.55 10.03
CA ALA A 272 9.51 -9.11 9.13
C ALA A 272 8.13 -8.42 9.26
N GLN A 273 7.76 -8.00 10.48
CA GLN A 273 6.51 -7.27 10.72
C GLN A 273 6.53 -5.88 10.09
N GLU A 274 7.62 -5.13 10.18
CA GLU A 274 7.77 -3.83 9.52
C GLU A 274 7.73 -3.98 8.00
N LEU A 275 8.36 -5.03 7.44
CA LEU A 275 8.32 -5.31 6.01
C LEU A 275 6.92 -5.72 5.51
N VAL A 276 6.13 -6.45 6.30
CA VAL A 276 4.71 -6.70 6.00
C VAL A 276 3.91 -5.39 6.04
N GLY A 277 4.23 -4.51 7.00
CA GLY A 277 3.71 -3.14 7.05
C GLY A 277 3.98 -2.38 5.76
N LEU A 278 5.25 -2.31 5.37
CA LEU A 278 5.75 -1.66 4.15
C LEU A 278 5.11 -2.24 2.89
N ALA A 279 5.04 -3.56 2.78
CA ALA A 279 4.48 -4.23 1.61
C ALA A 279 3.01 -3.85 1.39
N HIS A 280 2.16 -3.97 2.41
CA HIS A 280 0.72 -3.73 2.22
C HIS A 280 -0.06 -3.37 3.46
N ALA A 281 0.36 -3.78 4.68
CA ALA A 281 -0.51 -3.70 5.83
C ALA A 281 -0.75 -2.25 6.27
N ASN A 282 0.23 -1.35 6.11
CA ASN A 282 0.11 0.07 6.41
C ASN A 282 -0.92 0.75 5.48
N ALA A 283 -0.82 0.53 4.17
CA ALA A 283 -1.78 1.07 3.20
C ALA A 283 -3.20 0.51 3.44
N THR A 284 -3.31 -0.79 3.67
CA THR A 284 -4.59 -1.44 3.98
C THR A 284 -5.21 -0.89 5.27
N ARG A 285 -4.39 -0.61 6.31
CA ARG A 285 -4.83 0.02 7.55
C ARG A 285 -5.39 1.41 7.28
N ALA A 286 -4.65 2.27 6.58
CA ALA A 286 -5.09 3.64 6.30
C ALA A 286 -6.41 3.68 5.52
N LEU A 287 -6.56 2.84 4.50
CA LEU A 287 -7.79 2.72 3.74
C LEU A 287 -8.95 2.21 4.62
N ARG A 288 -8.72 1.21 5.47
CA ARG A 288 -9.73 0.66 6.39
C ARG A 288 -10.20 1.69 7.42
N GLU A 289 -9.30 2.47 7.98
CA GLU A 289 -9.62 3.54 8.92
C GLU A 289 -10.45 4.64 8.23
N THR A 290 -10.13 4.99 6.99
CA THR A 290 -10.92 5.91 6.17
C THR A 290 -12.34 5.40 5.93
N GLU A 291 -12.50 4.11 5.60
CA GLU A 291 -13.81 3.46 5.45
C GLU A 291 -14.58 3.45 6.78
N PHE A 292 -13.91 3.10 7.87
CA PHE A 292 -14.51 3.05 9.20
C PHE A 292 -15.04 4.42 9.63
N LEU A 293 -14.24 5.47 9.46
CA LEU A 293 -14.64 6.83 9.77
C LEU A 293 -15.91 7.24 9.01
N SER A 294 -16.01 6.91 7.73
CA SER A 294 -17.19 7.25 6.92
C SER A 294 -18.45 6.51 7.40
N ARG A 295 -18.33 5.25 7.82
CA ARG A 295 -19.45 4.47 8.38
C ARG A 295 -19.93 5.08 9.69
N THR A 296 -19.00 5.48 10.57
CA THR A 296 -19.32 6.11 11.85
C THR A 296 -20.04 7.45 11.67
N ASN A 297 -19.61 8.25 10.68
CA ASN A 297 -20.26 9.52 10.34
C ASN A 297 -21.66 9.36 9.75
N ARG A 298 -21.98 8.23 9.11
CA ARG A 298 -23.34 7.93 8.63
C ARG A 298 -24.29 7.55 9.77
N ILE A 299 -23.76 6.89 10.81
CA ILE A 299 -24.56 6.45 11.97
C ILE A 299 -24.84 7.62 12.94
N ARG A 300 -23.93 8.59 13.02
CA ARG A 300 -24.06 9.81 13.81
C ARG A 300 -24.08 11.01 12.88
N PRO A 301 -25.22 11.40 12.30
CA PRO A 301 -25.30 12.66 11.57
C PRO A 301 -24.92 13.78 12.55
N ALA A 302 -24.08 14.72 12.09
CA ALA A 302 -23.69 15.86 12.89
C ALA A 302 -24.96 16.52 13.46
N ALA A 303 -24.97 16.73 14.78
CA ALA A 303 -25.98 17.57 15.40
C ALA A 303 -25.93 18.94 14.70
N ALA A 304 -27.04 19.35 14.14
CA ALA A 304 -27.22 20.57 13.36
C ALA A 304 -26.89 21.83 14.19
#